data_209d531fb606dbefdb2802b6e6964c0a
#
_entry.id   209d531fb606dbefdb2802b6e6964c0a
#
_cell.length_a   1.000
_cell.length_b   1.000
_cell.length_c   1.000
_cell.angle_alpha   90.00
_cell.angle_beta   90.00
_cell.angle_gamma   90.00
#
_symmetry.space_group_name_H-M   'P 1'
#
loop_
_entity.id
_entity.type
_entity.pdbx_description
1 polymer ?
#
loop_
_entity_poly.entity_id
_entity_poly.type
_entity_poly.pdbx_seq_one_letter_code
_entity_poly.pdbx_strand_id
1 'polypeptide(L)'
;MADFNELKTQADEQWKALVDGDRPWIRVGTGLCGQASGALDVIDAISAESEQLEVDITLDEVGCLGMCYAEPLVDVQLPGGSRLFFKNVSPDDVPSIIESYAGKGELPSLEPFGYLGDTPIDGVTNLMTLPMMQLQERIALRNAGNIAPDDIYQYIANGGYAGINKALFEMKPEDVIKDMIDSGLRGRGGAGFPTGVKWSFMV
;
A
#
# COMPACT_ATOMS: atom_id res chain seq x y z
N MET A 1 18.79 -22.50 4.33
CA MET A 1 17.73 -21.51 4.59
C MET A 1 18.29 -20.20 4.08
N ALA A 2 17.53 -19.46 3.28
CA ALA A 2 17.95 -18.10 2.89
C ALA A 2 18.10 -17.24 4.15
N ASP A 3 19.18 -16.47 4.23
CA ASP A 3 19.38 -15.50 5.31
C ASP A 3 18.33 -14.37 5.16
N PHE A 4 17.76 -13.90 6.27
CA PHE A 4 16.79 -12.81 6.25
C PHE A 4 17.38 -11.54 5.60
N ASN A 5 18.68 -11.30 5.76
CA ASN A 5 19.36 -10.17 5.15
C ASN A 5 19.40 -10.28 3.60
N GLU A 6 19.56 -11.49 3.08
CA GLU A 6 19.51 -11.75 1.63
C GLU A 6 18.10 -11.48 1.09
N LEU A 7 17.07 -11.98 1.79
CA LEU A 7 15.67 -11.73 1.45
C LEU A 7 15.33 -10.24 1.52
N LYS A 8 15.83 -9.54 2.56
CA LYS A 8 15.62 -8.10 2.72
C LYS A 8 16.27 -7.31 1.58
N THR A 9 17.50 -7.67 1.20
CA THR A 9 18.19 -7.03 0.09
C THR A 9 17.41 -7.21 -1.22
N GLN A 10 16.97 -8.44 -1.50
CA GLN A 10 16.15 -8.72 -2.68
C GLN A 10 14.82 -7.95 -2.65
N ALA A 11 14.16 -7.88 -1.50
CA ALA A 11 12.93 -7.14 -1.31
C ALA A 11 13.12 -5.63 -1.57
N ASP A 12 14.22 -5.06 -1.05
CA ASP A 12 14.54 -3.64 -1.24
C ASP A 12 14.85 -3.31 -2.70
N GLU A 13 15.53 -4.21 -3.41
CA GLU A 13 15.80 -4.06 -4.84
C GLU A 13 14.50 -4.09 -5.66
N GLN A 14 13.60 -5.05 -5.38
CA GLN A 14 12.30 -5.13 -6.05
C GLN A 14 11.42 -3.92 -5.74
N TRP A 15 11.37 -3.49 -4.48
CA TRP A 15 10.64 -2.29 -4.07
C TRP A 15 11.15 -1.05 -4.79
N LYS A 16 12.46 -0.90 -4.85
CA LYS A 16 13.08 0.21 -5.58
C LYS A 16 12.74 0.17 -7.06
N ALA A 17 12.72 -1.01 -7.68
CA ALA A 17 12.33 -1.16 -9.07
C ALA A 17 10.86 -0.77 -9.33
N LEU A 18 9.97 -1.00 -8.35
CA LEU A 18 8.58 -0.54 -8.43
C LEU A 18 8.45 0.99 -8.29
N VAL A 19 9.19 1.59 -7.37
CA VAL A 19 9.06 3.01 -7.04
C VAL A 19 9.83 3.91 -8.01
N ASP A 20 11.05 3.51 -8.39
CA ASP A 20 12.00 4.31 -9.18
C ASP A 20 12.17 3.76 -10.61
N GLY A 21 11.52 2.63 -10.94
CA GLY A 21 11.62 1.98 -12.25
C GLY A 21 10.95 2.77 -13.38
N ASP A 22 11.12 2.31 -14.60
CA ASP A 22 10.61 3.00 -15.79
C ASP A 22 9.11 2.71 -16.07
N ARG A 23 8.53 1.72 -15.38
CA ARG A 23 7.13 1.32 -15.57
C ARG A 23 6.20 2.07 -14.63
N PRO A 24 5.05 2.58 -15.12
CA PRO A 24 4.00 3.08 -14.25
C PRO A 24 3.50 1.96 -13.33
N TRP A 25 3.38 2.26 -12.04
CA TRP A 25 2.81 1.34 -11.06
C TRP A 25 1.40 1.77 -10.73
N ILE A 26 0.42 0.96 -11.14
CA ILE A 26 -1.00 1.18 -10.92
C ILE A 26 -1.47 0.30 -9.77
N ARG A 27 -2.19 0.87 -8.83
CA ARG A 27 -2.80 0.14 -7.71
C ARG A 27 -4.30 0.38 -7.67
N VAL A 28 -5.05 -0.69 -7.44
CA VAL A 28 -6.50 -0.65 -7.32
C VAL A 28 -6.91 -1.11 -5.93
N GLY A 29 -7.73 -0.33 -5.24
CA GLY A 29 -8.30 -0.69 -3.95
C GLY A 29 -9.29 -1.84 -4.07
N THR A 30 -8.93 -3.04 -3.62
CA THR A 30 -9.78 -4.25 -3.67
C THR A 30 -10.24 -4.73 -2.31
N GLY A 31 -10.26 -3.85 -1.31
CA GLY A 31 -10.99 -4.12 -0.08
C GLY A 31 -12.49 -4.39 -0.37
N LEU A 32 -13.25 -4.87 0.62
CA LEU A 32 -14.67 -5.21 0.43
C LEU A 32 -15.48 -4.08 -0.23
N CYS A 33 -15.22 -2.83 0.11
CA CYS A 33 -15.92 -1.68 -0.49
C CYS A 33 -15.53 -1.51 -1.97
N GLY A 34 -14.23 -1.68 -2.30
CA GLY A 34 -13.75 -1.60 -3.67
C GLY A 34 -14.38 -2.68 -4.56
N GLN A 35 -14.34 -3.95 -4.10
CA GLN A 35 -14.98 -5.06 -4.83
C GLN A 35 -16.48 -4.83 -5.01
N ALA A 36 -17.18 -4.38 -3.97
CA ALA A 36 -18.61 -4.09 -4.05
C ALA A 36 -18.94 -2.90 -4.97
N SER A 37 -17.98 -2.03 -5.23
CA SER A 37 -18.12 -0.87 -6.13
C SER A 37 -17.64 -1.14 -7.57
N GLY A 38 -17.16 -2.35 -7.88
CA GLY A 38 -16.74 -2.74 -9.24
C GLY A 38 -15.23 -2.67 -9.49
N ALA A 39 -14.39 -2.70 -8.43
CA ALA A 39 -12.93 -2.63 -8.59
C ALA A 39 -12.36 -3.77 -9.45
N LEU A 40 -12.97 -4.95 -9.43
CA LEU A 40 -12.52 -6.08 -10.27
C LEU A 40 -12.75 -5.81 -11.76
N ASP A 41 -13.88 -5.22 -12.13
CA ASP A 41 -14.15 -4.82 -13.51
C ASP A 41 -13.17 -3.74 -13.99
N VAL A 42 -12.74 -2.86 -13.08
CA VAL A 42 -11.71 -1.85 -13.37
C VAL A 42 -10.33 -2.49 -13.58
N ILE A 43 -9.96 -3.51 -12.80
CA ILE A 43 -8.70 -4.28 -12.99
C ILE A 43 -8.69 -4.96 -14.36
N ASP A 44 -9.78 -5.61 -14.72
CA ASP A 44 -9.93 -6.29 -16.04
C ASP A 44 -9.79 -5.27 -17.17
N ALA A 45 -10.42 -4.10 -17.04
CA ALA A 45 -10.30 -3.01 -18.00
C ALA A 45 -8.88 -2.45 -18.11
N ILE A 46 -8.18 -2.24 -16.97
CA ILE A 46 -6.78 -1.77 -16.96
C ILE A 46 -5.89 -2.78 -17.69
N SER A 47 -6.05 -4.07 -17.42
CA SER A 47 -5.28 -5.13 -18.06
C SER A 47 -5.51 -5.15 -19.56
N ALA A 48 -6.77 -5.13 -20.00
CA ALA A 48 -7.14 -5.15 -21.42
C ALA A 48 -6.62 -3.92 -22.18
N GLU A 49 -6.78 -2.73 -21.61
CA GLU A 49 -6.35 -1.48 -22.24
C GLU A 49 -4.83 -1.39 -22.33
N SER A 50 -4.11 -1.84 -21.29
CA SER A 50 -2.64 -1.86 -21.29
C SER A 50 -2.10 -2.81 -22.37
N GLU A 51 -2.72 -3.97 -22.55
CA GLU A 51 -2.39 -4.90 -23.63
C GLU A 51 -2.67 -4.30 -25.02
N GLN A 52 -3.84 -3.66 -25.17
CA GLN A 52 -4.24 -3.04 -26.46
C GLN A 52 -3.30 -1.92 -26.88
N LEU A 53 -2.83 -1.11 -25.92
CA LEU A 53 -1.95 0.02 -26.18
C LEU A 53 -0.45 -0.35 -26.11
N GLU A 54 -0.14 -1.63 -25.85
CA GLU A 54 1.23 -2.12 -25.65
C GLU A 54 2.01 -1.33 -24.58
N VAL A 55 1.32 -0.90 -23.50
CA VAL A 55 1.91 -0.18 -22.37
C VAL A 55 2.34 -1.17 -21.30
N ASP A 56 3.63 -1.18 -20.96
CA ASP A 56 4.17 -2.01 -19.90
C ASP A 56 3.92 -1.33 -18.54
N ILE A 57 3.00 -1.89 -17.76
CA ILE A 57 2.64 -1.42 -16.42
C ILE A 57 2.89 -2.49 -15.36
N THR A 58 3.01 -2.07 -14.11
CA THR A 58 2.79 -2.96 -12.96
C THR A 58 1.40 -2.68 -12.39
N LEU A 59 0.59 -3.73 -12.22
CA LEU A 59 -0.76 -3.63 -11.69
C LEU A 59 -0.88 -4.46 -10.41
N ASP A 60 -1.20 -3.80 -9.30
CA ASP A 60 -1.35 -4.44 -7.99
C ASP A 60 -2.74 -4.18 -7.40
N GLU A 61 -3.26 -5.20 -6.73
CA GLU A 61 -4.40 -5.08 -5.83
C GLU A 61 -3.92 -4.65 -4.43
N VAL A 62 -4.57 -3.64 -3.85
CA VAL A 62 -4.16 -3.12 -2.54
C VAL A 62 -5.33 -3.02 -1.57
N GLY A 63 -5.00 -2.97 -0.27
CA GLY A 63 -5.99 -2.74 0.78
C GLY A 63 -6.57 -1.32 0.75
N CYS A 64 -7.65 -1.12 1.51
CA CYS A 64 -8.37 0.14 1.57
C CYS A 64 -7.63 1.21 2.39
N LEU A 65 -7.60 2.44 1.88
CA LEU A 65 -7.11 3.63 2.60
C LEU A 65 -8.10 4.17 3.64
N GLY A 66 -9.30 3.57 3.76
CA GLY A 66 -10.38 4.06 4.61
C GLY A 66 -11.35 5.03 3.90
N MET A 67 -11.18 5.23 2.60
CA MET A 67 -11.98 6.15 1.78
C MET A 67 -13.08 5.41 1.01
N CYS A 68 -13.89 4.60 1.70
CA CYS A 68 -14.93 3.76 1.06
C CYS A 68 -15.89 4.53 0.14
N TYR A 69 -16.10 5.82 0.39
CA TYR A 69 -16.93 6.70 -0.44
C TYR A 69 -16.31 7.05 -1.79
N ALA A 70 -15.02 6.78 -1.95
CA ALA A 70 -14.25 7.10 -3.15
C ALA A 70 -13.94 5.85 -4.01
N GLU A 71 -14.39 4.68 -3.58
CA GLU A 71 -14.13 3.42 -4.29
C GLU A 71 -15.00 3.29 -5.58
N PRO A 72 -14.54 2.65 -6.63
CA PRO A 72 -13.19 2.12 -6.83
C PRO A 72 -12.13 3.23 -6.81
N LEU A 73 -11.11 3.04 -5.96
CA LEU A 73 -9.99 3.96 -5.85
C LEU A 73 -8.79 3.39 -6.63
N VAL A 74 -8.33 4.14 -7.60
CA VAL A 74 -7.16 3.79 -8.42
C VAL A 74 -6.08 4.81 -8.18
N ASP A 75 -4.85 4.38 -7.99
CA ASP A 75 -3.71 5.29 -8.02
C ASP A 75 -2.63 4.85 -9.00
N VAL A 76 -1.95 5.84 -9.54
CA VAL A 76 -0.82 5.66 -10.45
C VAL A 76 0.38 6.37 -9.87
N GLN A 77 1.48 5.63 -9.77
CA GLN A 77 2.78 6.17 -9.42
C GLN A 77 3.66 6.20 -10.65
N LEU A 78 4.11 7.40 -11.02
CA LEU A 78 5.13 7.56 -12.02
C LEU A 78 6.52 7.33 -11.41
N PRO A 79 7.50 6.89 -12.17
CA PRO A 79 8.86 6.64 -11.70
C PRO A 79 9.41 7.81 -10.87
N GLY A 80 9.82 7.55 -9.63
CA GLY A 80 10.36 8.54 -8.71
C GLY A 80 9.41 9.67 -8.31
N GLY A 81 8.11 9.58 -8.66
CA GLY A 81 7.11 10.62 -8.45
C GLY A 81 6.16 10.35 -7.30
N SER A 82 5.20 11.26 -7.13
CA SER A 82 4.08 11.08 -6.21
C SER A 82 3.01 10.17 -6.82
N ARG A 83 2.22 9.56 -5.95
CA ARG A 83 1.06 8.73 -6.33
C ARG A 83 -0.13 9.65 -6.64
N LEU A 84 -0.69 9.52 -7.81
CA LEU A 84 -1.87 10.29 -8.24
C LEU A 84 -3.12 9.40 -8.12
N PHE A 85 -4.13 9.86 -7.40
CA PHE A 85 -5.34 9.10 -7.11
C PHE A 85 -6.52 9.56 -7.92
N PHE A 86 -7.33 8.60 -8.35
CA PHE A 86 -8.63 8.77 -9.00
C PHE A 86 -9.69 8.05 -8.19
N LYS A 87 -10.87 8.65 -8.03
CA LYS A 87 -11.99 8.11 -7.25
C LYS A 87 -13.16 7.72 -8.13
N ASN A 88 -13.98 6.78 -7.65
CA ASN A 88 -15.19 6.31 -8.32
C ASN A 88 -14.91 5.88 -9.77
N VAL A 89 -13.75 5.29 -9.99
CA VAL A 89 -13.30 4.90 -11.32
C VAL A 89 -14.19 3.77 -11.86
N SER A 90 -14.64 3.93 -13.10
CA SER A 90 -15.36 2.92 -13.85
C SER A 90 -14.48 2.36 -14.99
N PRO A 91 -14.83 1.21 -15.59
CA PRO A 91 -14.12 0.71 -16.77
C PRO A 91 -14.02 1.74 -17.91
N ASP A 92 -15.04 2.61 -18.07
CA ASP A 92 -15.07 3.64 -19.12
C ASP A 92 -14.04 4.75 -18.91
N ASP A 93 -13.54 4.93 -17.66
CA ASP A 93 -12.53 5.93 -17.32
C ASP A 93 -11.10 5.43 -17.58
N VAL A 94 -10.92 4.10 -17.66
CA VAL A 94 -9.61 3.45 -17.76
C VAL A 94 -8.78 3.91 -18.96
N PRO A 95 -9.34 4.01 -20.19
CA PRO A 95 -8.59 4.49 -21.35
C PRO A 95 -7.91 5.85 -21.09
N SER A 96 -8.64 6.79 -20.47
CA SER A 96 -8.10 8.11 -20.13
C SER A 96 -6.92 8.04 -19.15
N ILE A 97 -6.94 7.09 -18.22
CA ILE A 97 -5.84 6.88 -17.28
C ILE A 97 -4.63 6.30 -18.00
N ILE A 98 -4.81 5.22 -18.77
CA ILE A 98 -3.70 4.50 -19.42
C ILE A 98 -3.06 5.34 -20.52
N GLU A 99 -3.83 5.96 -21.40
CA GLU A 99 -3.33 6.80 -22.49
C GLU A 99 -2.44 7.95 -22.01
N SER A 100 -2.75 8.53 -20.86
CA SER A 100 -1.95 9.60 -20.25
C SER A 100 -0.54 9.15 -19.89
N TYR A 101 -0.37 7.86 -19.58
CA TYR A 101 0.91 7.26 -19.21
C TYR A 101 1.59 6.51 -20.37
N ALA A 102 0.83 6.23 -21.46
CA ALA A 102 1.33 5.53 -22.65
C ALA A 102 2.32 6.32 -23.51
N GLY A 103 2.71 7.53 -23.11
CA GLY A 103 3.77 8.19 -23.84
C GLY A 103 3.78 9.70 -23.96
N LYS A 104 2.98 10.46 -23.24
CA LYS A 104 2.95 11.92 -23.43
C LYS A 104 3.12 12.77 -22.16
N GLY A 105 3.15 12.17 -20.98
CA GLY A 105 3.40 12.90 -19.74
C GLY A 105 2.34 13.98 -19.40
N GLU A 106 1.22 13.98 -20.10
CA GLU A 106 0.08 14.83 -19.79
C GLU A 106 -0.77 14.17 -18.72
N LEU A 107 -1.32 14.95 -17.79
CA LEU A 107 -2.26 14.42 -16.81
C LEU A 107 -3.52 13.89 -17.52
N PRO A 108 -4.14 12.81 -16.99
CA PRO A 108 -5.37 12.27 -17.55
C PRO A 108 -6.45 13.34 -17.69
N SER A 109 -7.36 13.18 -18.65
CA SER A 109 -8.55 14.01 -18.75
C SER A 109 -9.51 13.83 -17.57
N LEU A 110 -9.39 12.70 -16.84
CA LEU A 110 -10.10 12.44 -15.60
C LEU A 110 -9.51 13.31 -14.48
N GLU A 111 -10.38 14.04 -13.76
CA GLU A 111 -9.96 14.94 -12.69
C GLU A 111 -9.32 14.14 -11.53
N PRO A 112 -8.07 14.44 -11.14
CA PRO A 112 -7.43 13.78 -10.02
C PRO A 112 -8.17 14.05 -8.70
N PHE A 113 -8.38 13.00 -7.91
CA PHE A 113 -8.95 13.13 -6.57
C PHE A 113 -7.95 13.71 -5.56
N GLY A 114 -6.66 13.37 -5.73
CA GLY A 114 -5.60 13.84 -4.86
C GLY A 114 -4.28 13.13 -5.12
N TYR A 115 -3.26 13.46 -4.34
CA TYR A 115 -1.97 12.80 -4.42
C TYR A 115 -1.43 12.42 -3.03
N LEU A 116 -0.51 11.43 -3.00
CA LEU A 116 0.36 11.09 -1.88
C LEU A 116 1.81 11.08 -2.36
N GLY A 117 2.71 11.62 -1.55
CA GLY A 117 4.15 11.69 -1.82
C GLY A 117 4.74 13.03 -1.43
N ASP A 118 6.06 13.14 -1.56
CA ASP A 118 6.82 14.33 -1.12
C ASP A 118 6.86 15.43 -2.19
N THR A 119 6.63 15.07 -3.45
CA THR A 119 6.62 16.02 -4.56
C THR A 119 5.19 16.53 -4.80
N PRO A 120 4.90 17.81 -4.54
CA PRO A 120 3.59 18.39 -4.83
C PRO A 120 3.23 18.31 -6.31
N ILE A 121 1.96 18.04 -6.60
CA ILE A 121 1.40 18.10 -7.95
C ILE A 121 0.53 19.36 -8.02
N ASP A 122 0.86 20.26 -8.96
CA ASP A 122 0.18 21.55 -9.07
C ASP A 122 -1.33 21.38 -9.36
N GLY A 123 -2.13 22.11 -8.63
CA GLY A 123 -3.60 22.02 -8.73
C GLY A 123 -4.24 20.78 -8.09
N VAL A 124 -3.45 19.83 -7.53
CA VAL A 124 -3.97 18.58 -6.94
C VAL A 124 -3.84 18.60 -5.42
N THR A 125 -4.88 18.18 -4.71
CA THR A 125 -4.92 18.16 -3.24
C THR A 125 -4.04 17.02 -2.68
N ASN A 126 -3.18 17.32 -1.70
CA ASN A 126 -2.51 16.27 -0.93
C ASN A 126 -3.54 15.56 -0.04
N LEU A 127 -3.72 14.25 -0.22
CA LEU A 127 -4.72 13.47 0.54
C LEU A 127 -4.47 13.48 2.05
N MET A 128 -3.21 13.66 2.50
CA MET A 128 -2.90 13.78 3.93
C MET A 128 -3.44 15.07 4.56
N THR A 129 -3.82 16.06 3.75
CA THR A 129 -4.43 17.31 4.24
C THR A 129 -5.94 17.22 4.39
N LEU A 130 -6.56 16.13 3.96
CA LEU A 130 -8.00 15.91 4.17
C LEU A 130 -8.32 15.80 5.68
N PRO A 131 -9.40 16.39 6.17
CA PRO A 131 -9.74 16.37 7.59
C PRO A 131 -9.77 14.96 8.22
N MET A 132 -10.22 13.96 7.45
CA MET A 132 -10.24 12.57 7.90
C MET A 132 -8.84 11.94 7.99
N MET A 133 -7.88 12.41 7.21
CA MET A 133 -6.51 11.86 7.19
C MET A 133 -5.60 12.56 8.20
N GLN A 134 -5.74 13.86 8.40
CA GLN A 134 -4.91 14.66 9.30
C GLN A 134 -4.91 14.16 10.74
N LEU A 135 -6.01 13.55 11.20
CA LEU A 135 -6.17 13.06 12.56
C LEU A 135 -5.82 11.57 12.71
N GLN A 136 -5.38 10.91 11.64
CA GLN A 136 -5.02 9.49 11.67
C GLN A 136 -3.52 9.31 11.91
N GLU A 137 -3.20 8.49 12.90
CA GLU A 137 -1.88 7.90 13.07
C GLU A 137 -1.94 6.42 12.64
N ARG A 138 -1.44 6.12 11.45
CA ARG A 138 -1.59 4.81 10.81
C ARG A 138 -0.46 3.86 11.23
N ILE A 139 -0.59 3.22 12.39
CA ILE A 139 0.38 2.24 12.89
C ILE A 139 0.09 0.85 12.34
N ALA A 140 -1.07 0.28 12.70
CA ALA A 140 -1.46 -1.06 12.27
C ALA A 140 -1.79 -1.12 10.76
N LEU A 141 -2.31 -0.03 10.21
CA LEU A 141 -2.73 0.08 8.81
C LEU A 141 -1.74 0.86 7.93
N ARG A 142 -0.47 1.01 8.37
CA ARG A 142 0.53 1.79 7.62
C ARG A 142 0.73 1.31 6.19
N ASN A 143 0.61 0.00 5.97
CA ASN A 143 0.80 -0.63 4.66
C ASN A 143 -0.50 -0.77 3.86
N ALA A 144 -1.68 -0.58 4.47
CA ALA A 144 -2.95 -0.69 3.77
C ALA A 144 -3.09 0.38 2.69
N GLY A 145 -3.43 -0.03 1.47
CA GLY A 145 -3.47 0.84 0.29
C GLY A 145 -2.09 1.25 -0.24
N ASN A 146 -1.01 0.64 0.27
CA ASN A 146 0.36 0.97 -0.11
C ASN A 146 1.11 -0.19 -0.77
N ILE A 147 0.90 -1.40 -0.27
CA ILE A 147 1.52 -2.63 -0.78
C ILE A 147 0.47 -3.64 -1.18
N ALA A 148 0.81 -4.53 -2.11
CA ALA A 148 0.01 -5.71 -2.43
C ALA A 148 0.06 -6.69 -1.24
N PRO A 149 -1.10 -7.13 -0.69
CA PRO A 149 -1.14 -7.96 0.52
C PRO A 149 -0.65 -9.38 0.30
N ASP A 150 -0.58 -9.84 -0.93
CA ASP A 150 -0.10 -11.16 -1.36
C ASP A 150 1.37 -11.16 -1.82
N ASP A 151 2.02 -9.99 -1.87
CA ASP A 151 3.44 -9.86 -2.22
C ASP A 151 4.30 -9.79 -0.94
N ILE A 152 5.01 -10.89 -0.67
CA ILE A 152 5.90 -11.01 0.49
C ILE A 152 7.11 -10.06 0.40
N TYR A 153 7.61 -9.76 -0.79
CA TYR A 153 8.76 -8.86 -0.96
C TYR A 153 8.37 -7.42 -0.69
N GLN A 154 7.21 -6.96 -1.15
CA GLN A 154 6.68 -5.65 -0.77
C GLN A 154 6.49 -5.54 0.75
N TYR A 155 6.02 -6.60 1.41
CA TYR A 155 5.87 -6.62 2.87
C TYR A 155 7.22 -6.55 3.60
N ILE A 156 8.22 -7.33 3.17
CA ILE A 156 9.57 -7.31 3.77
C ILE A 156 10.26 -5.95 3.56
N ALA A 157 10.17 -5.38 2.36
CA ALA A 157 10.74 -4.05 2.06
C ALA A 157 10.17 -2.97 2.99
N ASN A 158 8.89 -3.10 3.36
CA ASN A 158 8.20 -2.20 4.28
C ASN A 158 8.27 -2.62 5.76
N GLY A 159 9.32 -3.35 6.15
CA GLY A 159 9.64 -3.72 7.53
C GLY A 159 8.96 -4.99 8.03
N GLY A 160 8.35 -5.77 7.13
CA GLY A 160 7.78 -7.07 7.46
C GLY A 160 8.81 -8.05 7.98
N TYR A 161 8.43 -8.88 8.92
CA TYR A 161 9.25 -9.90 9.59
C TYR A 161 10.50 -9.41 10.34
N ALA A 162 10.84 -8.10 10.32
CA ALA A 162 11.99 -7.58 11.05
C ALA A 162 11.90 -7.85 12.56
N GLY A 163 10.72 -7.71 13.13
CA GLY A 163 10.48 -7.97 14.56
C GLY A 163 10.70 -9.43 14.95
N ILE A 164 10.21 -10.37 14.14
CA ILE A 164 10.40 -11.80 14.44
C ILE A 164 11.85 -12.22 14.20
N ASN A 165 12.52 -11.68 13.18
CA ASN A 165 13.93 -11.94 12.95
C ASN A 165 14.76 -11.52 14.18
N LYS A 166 14.54 -10.28 14.68
CA LYS A 166 15.16 -9.80 15.90
C LYS A 166 14.87 -10.71 17.11
N ALA A 167 13.60 -11.07 17.31
CA ALA A 167 13.20 -11.91 18.45
C ALA A 167 13.86 -13.30 18.42
N LEU A 168 13.98 -13.92 17.23
CA LEU A 168 14.52 -15.29 17.12
C LEU A 168 16.05 -15.35 17.19
N PHE A 169 16.75 -14.34 16.71
CA PHE A 169 18.20 -14.41 16.53
C PHE A 169 19.00 -13.46 17.44
N GLU A 170 18.35 -12.46 18.04
CA GLU A 170 19.04 -11.42 18.81
C GLU A 170 18.54 -11.29 20.25
N MET A 171 17.38 -11.89 20.60
CA MET A 171 16.76 -11.72 21.91
C MET A 171 16.57 -13.06 22.63
N LYS A 172 16.54 -12.97 23.97
CA LYS A 172 16.08 -14.09 24.80
C LYS A 172 14.56 -14.02 24.97
N PRO A 173 13.88 -15.14 25.22
CA PRO A 173 12.42 -15.15 25.42
C PRO A 173 11.95 -14.15 26.48
N GLU A 174 12.70 -14.00 27.59
CA GLU A 174 12.37 -13.10 28.67
C GLU A 174 12.45 -11.61 28.22
N ASP A 175 13.41 -11.27 27.35
CA ASP A 175 13.55 -9.91 26.82
C ASP A 175 12.40 -9.58 25.88
N VAL A 176 11.94 -10.56 25.07
CA VAL A 176 10.76 -10.39 24.21
C VAL A 176 9.51 -10.11 25.05
N ILE A 177 9.31 -10.85 26.14
CA ILE A 177 8.20 -10.64 27.06
C ILE A 177 8.30 -9.26 27.71
N LYS A 178 9.50 -8.89 28.14
CA LYS A 178 9.75 -7.56 28.73
C LYS A 178 9.40 -6.45 27.76
N ASP A 179 9.85 -6.52 26.50
CA ASP A 179 9.49 -5.55 25.46
C ASP A 179 7.97 -5.44 25.26
N MET A 180 7.27 -6.58 25.29
CA MET A 180 5.81 -6.60 25.20
C MET A 180 5.11 -5.96 26.40
N ILE A 181 5.66 -6.12 27.60
CA ILE A 181 5.16 -5.46 28.81
C ILE A 181 5.41 -3.96 28.72
N ASP A 182 6.64 -3.55 28.41
CA ASP A 182 7.06 -2.15 28.31
C ASP A 182 6.32 -1.38 27.22
N SER A 183 5.94 -2.06 26.12
CA SER A 183 5.13 -1.46 25.05
C SER A 183 3.73 -1.03 25.49
N GLY A 184 3.22 -1.57 26.60
CA GLY A 184 1.86 -1.32 27.05
C GLY A 184 0.77 -1.84 26.12
N LEU A 185 1.10 -2.68 25.12
CA LEU A 185 0.13 -3.23 24.18
C LEU A 185 -0.97 -4.02 24.90
N ARG A 186 -2.20 -3.74 24.52
CA ARG A 186 -3.41 -4.36 25.08
C ARG A 186 -4.21 -5.07 24.01
N GLY A 187 -4.90 -6.12 24.41
CA GLY A 187 -5.84 -6.84 23.54
C GLY A 187 -6.93 -5.92 22.98
N ARG A 188 -7.33 -6.18 21.76
CA ARG A 188 -8.37 -5.41 21.02
C ARG A 188 -9.69 -6.18 20.88
N GLY A 189 -9.88 -7.28 21.61
CA GLY A 189 -11.13 -8.06 21.63
C GLY A 189 -12.20 -7.57 22.62
N GLY A 190 -12.04 -6.36 23.19
CA GLY A 190 -12.98 -5.75 24.12
C GLY A 190 -12.46 -5.65 25.56
N ALA A 191 -11.86 -6.69 26.14
CA ALA A 191 -11.39 -6.71 27.53
C ALA A 191 -10.14 -5.86 27.79
N GLY A 192 -9.37 -5.51 26.75
CA GLY A 192 -8.17 -4.69 26.89
C GLY A 192 -7.09 -5.30 27.78
N PHE A 193 -7.00 -6.64 27.88
CA PHE A 193 -6.04 -7.31 28.75
C PHE A 193 -4.60 -7.01 28.28
N PRO A 194 -3.63 -6.72 29.19
CA PRO A 194 -2.25 -6.43 28.81
C PRO A 194 -1.58 -7.63 28.13
N THR A 195 -1.13 -7.46 26.89
CA THR A 195 -0.59 -8.56 26.07
C THR A 195 0.69 -9.13 26.66
N GLY A 196 1.60 -8.29 27.13
CA GLY A 196 2.86 -8.75 27.76
C GLY A 196 2.63 -9.53 29.05
N VAL A 197 1.63 -9.15 29.86
CA VAL A 197 1.23 -9.92 31.04
C VAL A 197 0.69 -11.30 30.63
N LYS A 198 -0.10 -11.38 29.54
CA LYS A 198 -0.56 -12.66 29.04
C LYS A 198 0.61 -13.56 28.60
N TRP A 199 1.61 -12.99 27.96
CA TRP A 199 2.79 -13.73 27.51
C TRP A 199 3.65 -14.21 28.67
N SER A 200 3.75 -13.45 29.77
CA SER A 200 4.50 -13.87 30.96
C SER A 200 3.95 -15.13 31.64
N PHE A 201 2.73 -15.57 31.31
CA PHE A 201 2.16 -16.83 31.82
C PHE A 201 2.66 -18.07 31.06
N MET A 202 3.40 -17.88 29.95
CA MET A 202 3.88 -18.98 29.10
C MET A 202 5.33 -19.40 29.40
N VAL A 203 5.98 -18.79 30.39
CA VAL A 203 7.39 -19.04 30.78
C VAL A 203 7.45 -19.70 32.15
#